data_28b43e45bee31907541d365159bc9b21
#
_entry.id   28b43e45bee31907541d365159bc9b21
#
_cell.length_a   1.000
_cell.length_b   1.000
_cell.length_c   1.000
_cell.angle_alpha   90.00
_cell.angle_beta   90.00
_cell.angle_gamma   90.00
#
_symmetry.space_group_name_H-M   'P 1'
#
loop_
_entity.id
_entity.type
_entity.pdbx_description
1 polymer ?
#
loop_
_entity_poly.entity_id
_entity_poly.type
_entity_poly.pdbx_seq_one_letter_code
_entity_poly.pdbx_strand_id
1 'polypeptide(L)'
;MTREALGEFEQLVLLAILHLGDDVYGVPIVDEIERRTGRKVAAAAVYVTLRRLEQKGLLSSWMSDPTAARGGKARRCVAVTRAGTTLLRESRLVLDQMWRGLDPSLKGSK
;
A
#
# COMPACT_ATOMS: atom_id res chain seq x y z
N MET A 1 -6.64 11.77 21.63
CA MET A 1 -5.39 11.39 20.95
C MET A 1 -5.58 11.50 19.44
N THR A 2 -4.66 12.13 18.79
CA THR A 2 -4.76 12.33 17.35
C THR A 2 -4.20 11.11 16.61
N ARG A 3 -4.98 10.58 15.67
CA ARG A 3 -4.50 9.49 14.85
C ARG A 3 -3.59 10.02 13.76
N GLU A 4 -2.46 9.36 13.59
CA GLU A 4 -1.53 9.75 12.54
C GLU A 4 -2.12 9.42 11.19
N ALA A 5 -2.10 10.39 10.27
CA ALA A 5 -2.64 10.19 8.93
C ALA A 5 -1.66 9.38 8.08
N LEU A 6 -2.20 8.63 7.13
CA LEU A 6 -1.39 7.92 6.17
C LEU A 6 -0.85 8.88 5.12
N GLY A 7 0.44 8.77 4.83
CA GLY A 7 1.01 9.47 3.70
C GLY A 7 0.56 8.84 2.39
N GLU A 8 0.72 9.59 1.31
CA GLU A 8 0.28 9.09 0.00
C GLU A 8 0.99 7.80 -0.37
N PHE A 9 2.31 7.73 -0.18
CA PHE A 9 3.05 6.55 -0.58
C PHE A 9 2.67 5.33 0.27
N GLU A 10 2.41 5.56 1.56
CA GLU A 10 1.91 4.49 2.42
C GLU A 10 0.60 3.94 1.90
N GLN A 11 -0.29 4.83 1.45
CA GLN A 11 -1.57 4.40 0.88
C GLN A 11 -1.36 3.61 -0.40
N LEU A 12 -0.45 4.06 -1.27
CA LEU A 12 -0.19 3.35 -2.51
C LEU A 12 0.31 1.92 -2.24
N VAL A 13 1.18 1.76 -1.26
CA VAL A 13 1.71 0.45 -0.91
C VAL A 13 0.59 -0.45 -0.38
N LEU A 14 -0.21 0.05 0.56
CA LEU A 14 -1.30 -0.75 1.12
C LEU A 14 -2.32 -1.14 0.05
N LEU A 15 -2.66 -0.20 -0.83
CA LEU A 15 -3.64 -0.48 -1.89
C LEU A 15 -3.08 -1.48 -2.90
N ALA A 16 -1.80 -1.39 -3.22
CA ALA A 16 -1.17 -2.35 -4.12
C ALA A 16 -1.26 -3.76 -3.55
N ILE A 17 -1.01 -3.91 -2.25
CA ILE A 17 -1.11 -5.21 -1.60
C ILE A 17 -2.52 -5.76 -1.71
N LEU A 18 -3.52 -4.92 -1.48
CA LEU A 18 -4.91 -5.35 -1.58
C LEU A 18 -5.27 -5.79 -3.00
N HIS A 19 -4.75 -5.09 -4.01
CA HIS A 19 -4.98 -5.50 -5.39
C HIS A 19 -4.33 -6.84 -5.73
N LEU A 20 -3.14 -7.08 -5.17
CA LEU A 20 -2.39 -8.29 -5.50
C LEU A 20 -2.97 -9.53 -4.82
N GLY A 21 -3.61 -9.37 -3.67
CA GLY A 21 -4.29 -10.49 -3.01
C GLY A 21 -3.40 -11.24 -2.05
N ASP A 22 -3.23 -12.54 -2.30
CA ASP A 22 -2.56 -13.43 -1.34
C ASP A 22 -1.07 -13.55 -1.63
N ASP A 23 -0.31 -13.86 -0.59
CA ASP A 23 1.13 -14.17 -0.70
C ASP A 23 1.92 -13.06 -1.38
N VAL A 24 1.61 -11.81 -1.03
CA VAL A 24 2.23 -10.65 -1.64
C VAL A 24 3.62 -10.42 -1.03
N TYR A 25 4.58 -10.11 -1.87
CA TYR A 25 5.93 -9.74 -1.43
C TYR A 25 6.36 -8.48 -2.19
N GLY A 26 7.60 -8.02 -1.95
CA GLY A 26 8.00 -6.66 -2.34
C GLY A 26 7.99 -6.36 -3.82
N VAL A 27 8.56 -7.26 -4.65
CA VAL A 27 8.73 -6.95 -6.07
C VAL A 27 7.40 -6.71 -6.79
N PRO A 28 6.39 -7.57 -6.63
CA PRO A 28 5.10 -7.30 -7.27
C PRO A 28 4.47 -5.98 -6.83
N ILE A 29 4.75 -5.53 -5.59
CA ILE A 29 4.21 -4.26 -5.13
C ILE A 29 4.75 -3.10 -5.96
N VAL A 30 6.06 -3.10 -6.22
CA VAL A 30 6.68 -2.08 -7.07
C VAL A 30 6.00 -2.06 -8.44
N ASP A 31 5.88 -3.23 -9.05
CA ASP A 31 5.31 -3.34 -10.38
C ASP A 31 3.85 -2.88 -10.41
N GLU A 32 3.10 -3.22 -9.37
CA GLU A 32 1.68 -2.86 -9.32
C GLU A 32 1.50 -1.35 -9.23
N ILE A 33 2.31 -0.68 -8.39
CA ILE A 33 2.23 0.77 -8.27
C ILE A 33 2.57 1.42 -9.60
N GLU A 34 3.66 0.98 -10.23
CA GLU A 34 4.08 1.59 -11.50
C GLU A 34 3.05 1.37 -12.59
N ARG A 35 2.49 0.17 -12.64
CA ARG A 35 1.51 -0.17 -13.67
C ARG A 35 0.24 0.68 -13.52
N ARG A 36 -0.20 0.89 -12.29
CA ARG A 36 -1.47 1.59 -12.07
C ARG A 36 -1.33 3.10 -12.10
N THR A 37 -0.18 3.64 -11.69
CA THR A 37 -0.04 5.08 -11.53
C THR A 37 0.87 5.72 -12.58
N GLY A 38 1.65 4.92 -13.28
CA GLY A 38 2.67 5.45 -14.18
C GLY A 38 3.87 6.03 -13.48
N ARG A 39 3.90 6.00 -12.15
CA ARG A 39 5.02 6.52 -11.38
C ARG A 39 6.07 5.44 -11.19
N LYS A 40 7.31 5.82 -11.40
CA LYS A 40 8.42 4.94 -11.07
C LYS A 40 8.71 5.05 -9.58
N VAL A 41 8.86 3.91 -8.92
CA VAL A 41 9.15 3.90 -7.49
C VAL A 41 10.36 3.02 -7.24
N ALA A 42 11.15 3.44 -6.25
CA ALA A 42 12.33 2.66 -5.88
C ALA A 42 11.93 1.49 -5.00
N ALA A 43 12.50 0.31 -5.29
CA ALA A 43 12.23 -0.86 -4.47
C ALA A 43 12.62 -0.60 -3.01
N ALA A 44 13.72 0.09 -2.79
CA ALA A 44 14.14 0.40 -1.42
C ALA A 44 13.10 1.20 -0.66
N ALA A 45 12.43 2.15 -1.34
CA ALA A 45 11.38 2.93 -0.70
C ALA A 45 10.20 2.05 -0.30
N VAL A 46 9.86 1.07 -1.15
CA VAL A 46 8.79 0.14 -0.82
C VAL A 46 9.16 -0.66 0.42
N TYR A 47 10.38 -1.20 0.48
CA TYR A 47 10.78 -2.02 1.62
C TYR A 47 10.82 -1.23 2.92
N VAL A 48 11.31 0.02 2.87
CA VAL A 48 11.30 0.88 4.07
C VAL A 48 9.87 1.14 4.52
N THR A 49 8.98 1.40 3.56
CA THR A 49 7.58 1.68 3.88
C THR A 49 6.88 0.45 4.46
N LEU A 50 7.16 -0.73 3.91
CA LEU A 50 6.59 -1.97 4.45
C LEU A 50 6.97 -2.15 5.93
N ARG A 51 8.24 -1.91 6.26
CA ARG A 51 8.69 -2.03 7.64
C ARG A 51 7.99 -1.02 8.54
N ARG A 52 7.86 0.22 8.07
CA ARG A 52 7.19 1.26 8.83
C ARG A 52 5.72 0.91 9.08
N LEU A 53 5.04 0.43 8.05
CA LEU A 53 3.63 0.05 8.18
C LEU A 53 3.45 -1.12 9.14
N GLU A 54 4.37 -2.07 9.11
CA GLU A 54 4.31 -3.18 10.03
C GLU A 54 4.51 -2.69 11.47
N GLN A 55 5.44 -1.77 11.69
CA GLN A 55 5.66 -1.20 13.01
C GLN A 55 4.43 -0.47 13.53
N LYS A 56 3.65 0.11 12.64
CA LYS A 56 2.41 0.81 13.02
C LYS A 56 1.23 -0.14 13.19
N GLY A 57 1.42 -1.43 12.92
CA GLY A 57 0.34 -2.41 13.04
C GLY A 57 -0.62 -2.42 11.87
N LEU A 58 -0.25 -1.80 10.76
CA LEU A 58 -1.11 -1.72 9.57
C LEU A 58 -0.83 -2.83 8.57
N LEU A 59 0.30 -3.52 8.73
CA LEU A 59 0.66 -4.70 7.95
C LEU A 59 1.07 -5.82 8.89
N SER A 60 0.81 -7.04 8.49
CA SER A 60 1.43 -8.22 9.07
C SER A 60 2.37 -8.83 8.05
N SER A 61 3.38 -9.57 8.55
CA SER A 61 4.31 -10.24 7.65
C SER A 61 4.63 -11.64 8.18
N TRP A 62 5.02 -12.50 7.27
CA TRP A 62 5.43 -13.86 7.60
C TRP A 62 6.35 -14.36 6.52
N MET A 63 7.09 -15.42 6.81
CA MET A 63 7.93 -16.06 5.81
C MET A 63 7.14 -17.18 5.16
N SER A 64 7.11 -17.18 3.83
CA SER A 64 6.44 -18.24 3.09
C SER A 64 7.27 -19.52 3.16
N ASP A 65 6.63 -20.65 2.92
CA ASP A 65 7.35 -21.91 2.85
C ASP A 65 8.24 -21.93 1.61
N PRO A 66 9.48 -22.44 1.74
CA PRO A 66 10.30 -22.63 0.55
C PRO A 66 9.65 -23.67 -0.37
N THR A 67 9.70 -23.40 -1.69
CA THR A 67 9.20 -24.35 -2.67
C THR A 67 10.24 -24.49 -3.78
N ALA A 68 10.15 -25.61 -4.50
CA ALA A 68 11.03 -25.83 -5.62
C ALA A 68 10.82 -24.78 -6.70
N ALA A 69 9.61 -24.30 -6.86
CA ALA A 69 9.29 -23.29 -7.87
C ALA A 69 10.01 -21.98 -7.61
N ARG A 70 10.38 -21.72 -6.37
CA ARG A 70 11.09 -20.50 -6.01
C ARG A 70 12.56 -20.78 -5.67
N GLY A 71 13.09 -21.87 -6.17
CA GLY A 71 14.47 -22.22 -5.88
C GLY A 71 14.72 -22.57 -4.44
N GLY A 72 13.71 -22.98 -3.71
CA GLY A 72 13.85 -23.39 -2.32
C GLY A 72 13.99 -22.26 -1.33
N LYS A 73 13.73 -21.01 -1.74
CA LYS A 73 13.90 -19.85 -0.86
C LYS A 73 12.54 -19.38 -0.33
N ALA A 74 12.51 -19.10 0.97
CA ALA A 74 11.35 -18.47 1.57
C ALA A 74 11.33 -16.98 1.21
N ARG A 75 10.14 -16.41 1.15
CA ARG A 75 9.94 -14.99 0.90
C ARG A 75 9.17 -14.37 2.05
N ARG A 76 9.48 -13.10 2.33
CA ARG A 76 8.71 -12.37 3.32
C ARG A 76 7.46 -11.86 2.64
N CYS A 77 6.33 -12.39 3.05
CA CYS A 77 5.04 -12.00 2.53
C CYS A 77 4.36 -11.03 3.48
N VAL A 78 3.46 -10.22 2.97
CA VAL A 78 2.76 -9.18 3.73
C VAL A 78 1.27 -9.22 3.44
N ALA A 79 0.49 -8.73 4.40
CA ALA A 79 -0.95 -8.56 4.23
C ALA A 79 -1.39 -7.34 5.02
N VAL A 80 -2.41 -6.65 4.51
CA VAL A 80 -2.96 -5.49 5.20
C VAL A 80 -3.81 -5.97 6.36
N THR A 81 -3.60 -5.39 7.54
CA THR A 81 -4.39 -5.74 8.72
C THR A 81 -5.74 -5.02 8.68
N ARG A 82 -6.64 -5.42 9.59
CA ARG A 82 -7.91 -4.71 9.73
C ARG A 82 -7.68 -3.23 10.03
N ALA A 83 -6.71 -2.92 10.90
CA ALA A 83 -6.37 -1.53 11.20
C ALA A 83 -5.91 -0.80 9.95
N GLY A 84 -5.12 -1.45 9.12
CA GLY A 84 -4.68 -0.85 7.85
C GLY A 84 -5.84 -0.54 6.92
N THR A 85 -6.76 -1.48 6.77
CA THR A 85 -7.93 -1.27 5.93
C THR A 85 -8.80 -0.13 6.46
N THR A 86 -9.00 -0.10 7.78
CA THR A 86 -9.80 0.95 8.40
C THR A 86 -9.19 2.33 8.13
N LEU A 87 -7.87 2.43 8.31
CA LEU A 87 -7.20 3.71 8.12
C LEU A 87 -7.23 4.15 6.64
N LEU A 88 -7.13 3.19 5.71
CA LEU A 88 -7.28 3.49 4.29
C LEU A 88 -8.66 4.09 3.99
N ARG A 89 -9.71 3.46 4.53
CA ARG A 89 -11.07 3.96 4.32
C ARG A 89 -11.23 5.35 4.88
N GLU A 90 -10.70 5.59 6.07
CA GLU A 90 -10.79 6.91 6.70
C GLU A 90 -10.05 7.96 5.88
N SER A 91 -8.89 7.60 5.36
CA SER A 91 -8.12 8.52 4.52
C SER A 91 -8.88 8.90 3.25
N ARG A 92 -9.55 7.91 2.65
CA ARG A 92 -10.34 8.17 1.45
C ARG A 92 -11.53 9.08 1.77
N LEU A 93 -12.20 8.82 2.90
CA LEU A 93 -13.36 9.63 3.27
C LEU A 93 -12.97 11.08 3.54
N VAL A 94 -11.83 11.31 4.16
CA VAL A 94 -11.36 12.68 4.41
C VAL A 94 -11.17 13.41 3.09
N LEU A 95 -10.52 12.79 2.13
CA LEU A 95 -10.33 13.42 0.83
C LEU A 95 -11.66 13.59 0.09
N ASP A 96 -12.54 12.59 0.17
CA ASP A 96 -13.86 12.70 -0.46
C ASP A 96 -14.63 13.88 0.12
N GLN A 97 -14.52 14.12 1.43
CA GLN A 97 -15.18 15.26 2.05
C GLN A 97 -14.66 16.58 1.49
N MET A 98 -13.37 16.66 1.23
CA MET A 98 -12.78 17.86 0.65
C MET A 98 -13.18 18.05 -0.83
N TRP A 99 -13.31 16.93 -1.55
CA TRP A 99 -13.72 16.99 -2.94
C TRP A 99 -15.22 17.33 -3.11
N ARG A 100 -16.02 17.04 -2.10
CA ARG A 100 -17.48 17.19 -2.20
C ARG A 100 -17.83 18.63 -2.57
N GLY A 101 -18.69 18.79 -3.55
CA GLY A 101 -19.07 20.11 -4.04
C GLY A 101 -18.19 20.63 -5.15
N LEU A 102 -17.11 19.94 -5.46
CA LEU A 102 -16.26 20.32 -6.58
C LEU A 102 -16.57 19.44 -7.78
N ASP A 103 -16.47 20.01 -8.96
CA ASP A 103 -16.65 19.28 -10.19
C ASP A 103 -15.45 18.33 -10.38
N PRO A 104 -15.69 17.01 -10.45
CA PRO A 104 -14.57 16.09 -10.63
C PRO A 104 -13.82 16.32 -11.94
N SER A 105 -14.47 16.93 -12.92
CA SER A 105 -13.80 17.25 -14.17
C SER A 105 -13.06 18.57 -14.11
N LEU A 106 -13.03 19.20 -12.93
CA LEU A 106 -12.39 20.48 -12.75
C LEU A 106 -10.92 20.39 -13.15
N LYS A 107 -10.52 21.17 -14.08
CA LYS A 107 -9.12 21.34 -14.40
C LYS A 107 -8.61 22.52 -13.65
N GLY A 108 -7.36 22.50 -13.31
CA GLY A 108 -6.81 23.63 -12.59
C GLY A 108 -7.28 24.92 -13.20
N SER A 109 -7.64 25.89 -12.37
CA SER A 109 -8.08 27.15 -12.90
C SER A 109 -6.91 27.82 -13.64
N LYS A 110 -7.29 28.56 -14.61
CA LYS A 110 -6.30 29.25 -15.45
C LYS A 110 -5.93 30.55 -14.87
#